data_270172fe14d33c428f76d717534ba73c
#
_entry.id   270172fe14d33c428f76d717534ba73c
#
_cell.length_a   1.000
_cell.length_b   1.000
_cell.length_c   1.000
_cell.angle_alpha   90.00
_cell.angle_beta   90.00
_cell.angle_gamma   90.00
#
_symmetry.space_group_name_H-M   'P 1'
#
loop_
_entity.id
_entity.type
_entity.pdbx_description
1 polymer ?
#
loop_
_entity_poly.entity_id
_entity_poly.type
_entity_poly.pdbx_seq_one_letter_code
_entity_poly.pdbx_strand_id
1 'polypeptide(L)'
;MQFADGEIWLADERVENALRSEACGDGASKVAVFPAVRRALLDLQHAFCKLPGLVADGRDMGSIVFPDATTKIYLTASPEARAERRVKQLMEKGLCANIDTILQDIKQRDARDSARSVAPLQKFADASLLDTTVLSIDEAVDQVLKRYQSAGTHEAP
;
A
#
# COMPACT_ATOMS: atom_id res chain seq x y z
N MET A 1 -16.24 6.70 4.75
CA MET A 1 -15.18 5.97 5.50
C MET A 1 -14.68 6.89 6.59
N GLN A 2 -14.55 6.38 7.81
CA GLN A 2 -14.07 7.12 8.98
C GLN A 2 -12.98 6.31 9.66
N PHE A 3 -11.98 7.02 10.19
CA PHE A 3 -10.92 6.43 11.01
C PHE A 3 -11.08 7.01 12.42
N ALA A 4 -11.39 6.18 13.38
CA ALA A 4 -11.59 6.57 14.77
C ALA A 4 -11.00 5.49 15.69
N ASP A 5 -10.23 5.92 16.70
CA ASP A 5 -9.63 5.06 17.73
C ASP A 5 -8.82 3.87 17.18
N GLY A 6 -8.17 4.07 16.03
CA GLY A 6 -7.40 3.02 15.34
C GLY A 6 -8.25 2.01 14.57
N GLU A 7 -9.55 2.22 14.47
CA GLU A 7 -10.51 1.39 13.74
C GLU A 7 -10.96 2.04 12.43
N ILE A 8 -11.42 1.21 11.49
CA ILE A 8 -11.91 1.64 10.18
C ILE A 8 -13.40 1.34 10.09
N TRP A 9 -14.18 2.39 9.83
CA TRP A 9 -15.64 2.33 9.73
C TRP A 9 -16.14 2.71 8.34
N LEU A 10 -17.09 1.98 7.81
CA LEU A 10 -17.78 2.25 6.55
C LEU A 10 -19.29 2.07 6.75
N ALA A 11 -20.07 3.15 6.54
CA ALA A 11 -21.51 3.15 6.75
C ALA A 11 -21.92 2.57 8.13
N ASP A 12 -21.24 3.02 9.19
CA ASP A 12 -21.44 2.60 10.59
C ASP A 12 -21.10 1.12 10.89
N GLU A 13 -20.49 0.41 9.94
CA GLU A 13 -19.95 -0.93 10.14
C GLU A 13 -18.43 -0.89 10.30
N ARG A 14 -17.90 -1.67 11.24
CA ARG A 14 -16.48 -1.86 11.43
C ARG A 14 -15.94 -2.83 10.39
N VAL A 15 -15.08 -2.34 9.49
CA VAL A 15 -14.68 -3.10 8.29
C VAL A 15 -13.21 -3.54 8.27
N GLU A 16 -12.46 -3.32 9.33
CA GLU A 16 -11.02 -3.58 9.37
C GLU A 16 -10.65 -5.02 8.94
N ASN A 17 -11.33 -6.03 9.46
CA ASN A 17 -11.06 -7.42 9.09
C ASN A 17 -11.45 -7.74 7.64
N ALA A 18 -12.56 -7.18 7.16
CA ALA A 18 -13.01 -7.34 5.78
C ALA A 18 -12.02 -6.72 4.79
N LEU A 19 -11.50 -5.52 5.11
CA LEU A 19 -10.50 -4.82 4.28
C LEU A 19 -9.17 -5.58 4.17
N ARG A 20 -8.82 -6.37 5.19
CA ARG A 20 -7.59 -7.18 5.21
C ARG A 20 -7.75 -8.56 4.56
N SER A 21 -8.92 -8.88 4.02
CA SER A 21 -9.16 -10.15 3.33
C SER A 21 -8.53 -10.17 1.92
N GLU A 22 -8.16 -11.35 1.44
CA GLU A 22 -7.68 -11.54 0.06
C GLU A 22 -8.77 -11.15 -0.96
N ALA A 23 -10.03 -11.48 -0.67
CA ALA A 23 -11.17 -11.13 -1.52
C ALA A 23 -11.30 -9.62 -1.71
N CYS A 24 -11.10 -8.81 -0.64
CA CYS A 24 -11.12 -7.36 -0.73
C CYS A 24 -9.93 -6.85 -1.57
N GLY A 25 -8.74 -7.39 -1.36
CA GLY A 25 -7.54 -7.04 -2.11
C GLY A 25 -7.66 -7.36 -3.61
N ASP A 26 -8.21 -8.51 -3.96
CA ASP A 26 -8.47 -8.91 -5.35
C ASP A 26 -9.57 -8.03 -5.99
N GLY A 27 -10.66 -7.77 -5.26
CA GLY A 27 -11.71 -6.86 -5.68
C GLY A 27 -11.19 -5.45 -5.96
N ALA A 28 -10.38 -4.90 -5.05
CA ALA A 28 -9.74 -3.60 -5.23
C ALA A 28 -8.85 -3.57 -6.49
N SER A 29 -8.05 -4.61 -6.72
CA SER A 29 -7.22 -4.73 -7.92
C SER A 29 -8.06 -4.76 -9.22
N LYS A 30 -9.21 -5.45 -9.20
CA LYS A 30 -10.14 -5.51 -10.35
C LYS A 30 -10.83 -4.19 -10.65
N VAL A 31 -11.29 -3.45 -9.62
CA VAL A 31 -11.99 -2.17 -9.84
C VAL A 31 -11.04 -1.01 -10.14
N ALA A 32 -9.78 -1.14 -9.76
CA ALA A 32 -8.76 -0.10 -9.98
C ALA A 32 -8.45 0.20 -11.46
N VAL A 33 -8.90 -0.64 -12.38
CA VAL A 33 -8.74 -0.42 -13.84
C VAL A 33 -9.77 0.55 -14.40
N PHE A 34 -10.85 0.84 -13.69
CA PHE A 34 -11.92 1.73 -14.16
C PHE A 34 -11.61 3.20 -13.87
N PRO A 35 -11.39 4.05 -14.90
CA PRO A 35 -11.07 5.46 -14.69
C PRO A 35 -12.15 6.23 -13.91
N ALA A 36 -13.43 5.85 -14.09
CA ALA A 36 -14.54 6.49 -13.39
C ALA A 36 -14.48 6.25 -11.87
N VAL A 37 -14.14 5.02 -11.44
CA VAL A 37 -13.95 4.68 -10.02
C VAL A 37 -12.79 5.49 -9.44
N ARG A 38 -11.68 5.57 -10.16
CA ARG A 38 -10.49 6.31 -9.73
C ARG A 38 -10.80 7.81 -9.54
N ARG A 39 -11.48 8.42 -10.51
CA ARG A 39 -11.89 9.83 -10.40
C ARG A 39 -12.82 10.07 -9.21
N ALA A 40 -13.79 9.18 -9.00
CA ALA A 40 -14.72 9.32 -7.88
C ALA A 40 -14.05 9.19 -6.50
N LEU A 41 -12.92 8.49 -6.39
CA LEU A 41 -12.17 8.32 -5.14
C LEU A 41 -11.10 9.38 -4.92
N LEU A 42 -10.70 10.13 -5.94
CA LEU A 42 -9.54 11.03 -5.86
C LEU A 42 -9.77 12.15 -4.82
N ASP A 43 -10.93 12.81 -4.87
CA ASP A 43 -11.26 13.87 -3.93
C ASP A 43 -11.32 13.36 -2.48
N LEU A 44 -11.85 12.14 -2.29
CA LEU A 44 -11.85 11.48 -0.98
C LEU A 44 -10.43 11.20 -0.48
N GLN A 45 -9.54 10.72 -1.37
CA GLN A 45 -8.14 10.46 -1.02
C GLN A 45 -7.41 11.76 -0.65
N HIS A 46 -7.59 12.83 -1.43
CA HIS A 46 -7.02 14.14 -1.13
C HIS A 46 -7.54 14.72 0.19
N ALA A 47 -8.80 14.49 0.54
CA ALA A 47 -9.40 14.97 1.80
C ALA A 47 -8.77 14.37 3.07
N PHE A 48 -8.01 13.28 2.96
CA PHE A 48 -7.23 12.73 4.07
C PHE A 48 -5.92 13.48 4.32
N CYS A 49 -5.42 14.24 3.36
CA CYS A 49 -4.20 15.03 3.50
C CYS A 49 -4.48 16.29 4.34
N LYS A 50 -4.28 16.17 5.65
CA LYS A 50 -4.49 17.24 6.65
C LYS A 50 -3.26 17.35 7.53
N LEU A 51 -3.08 18.53 8.16
CA LEU A 51 -2.03 18.69 9.17
C LEU A 51 -2.19 17.68 10.32
N PRO A 52 -1.08 17.14 10.82
CA PRO A 52 0.34 17.45 10.55
C PRO A 52 0.90 16.81 9.28
N GLY A 53 0.14 16.04 8.52
CA GLY A 53 0.54 15.40 7.28
C GLY A 53 -0.16 14.07 7.06
N LEU A 54 0.20 13.35 6.00
CA LEU A 54 -0.36 12.06 5.63
C LEU A 54 0.76 11.08 5.26
N VAL A 55 0.68 9.88 5.80
CA VAL A 55 1.39 8.71 5.28
C VAL A 55 0.39 7.86 4.50
N ALA A 56 0.61 7.71 3.19
CA ALA A 56 -0.28 6.98 2.31
C ALA A 56 0.42 5.75 1.72
N ASP A 57 -0.26 4.61 1.76
CA ASP A 57 0.19 3.35 1.17
C ASP A 57 -0.73 2.96 0.01
N GLY A 58 -0.13 2.52 -1.10
CA GLY A 58 -0.88 2.11 -2.28
C GLY A 58 0.02 1.84 -3.48
N ARG A 59 -0.58 1.63 -4.64
CA ARG A 59 0.13 1.31 -5.88
C ARG A 59 0.56 2.54 -6.68
N ASP A 60 -0.15 3.65 -6.51
CA ASP A 60 -0.03 4.86 -7.30
C ASP A 60 -0.14 6.14 -6.45
N MET A 61 0.03 6.01 -5.13
CA MET A 61 -0.08 7.14 -4.20
C MET A 61 0.91 8.26 -4.57
N GLY A 62 2.17 7.95 -4.76
CA GLY A 62 3.21 8.95 -5.06
C GLY A 62 3.29 9.35 -6.54
N SER A 63 2.62 8.65 -7.44
CA SER A 63 2.69 8.91 -8.89
C SER A 63 1.46 9.62 -9.45
N ILE A 64 0.28 9.35 -8.88
CA ILE A 64 -1.00 9.85 -9.40
C ILE A 64 -1.78 10.62 -8.33
N VAL A 65 -1.91 10.06 -7.12
CA VAL A 65 -2.78 10.65 -6.09
C VAL A 65 -2.09 11.83 -5.40
N PHE A 66 -0.83 11.69 -5.02
CA PHE A 66 -0.02 12.73 -4.38
C PHE A 66 1.31 12.92 -5.12
N PRO A 67 1.27 13.44 -6.37
CA PRO A 67 2.48 13.60 -7.18
C PRO A 67 3.49 14.58 -6.58
N ASP A 68 3.06 15.48 -5.71
CA ASP A 68 3.90 16.48 -5.04
C ASP A 68 4.33 16.06 -3.62
N ALA A 69 4.17 14.76 -3.27
CA ALA A 69 4.62 14.25 -1.98
C ALA A 69 6.13 14.47 -1.80
N THR A 70 6.53 15.03 -0.64
CA THR A 70 7.92 15.34 -0.31
C THR A 70 8.81 14.09 -0.24
N THR A 71 8.24 12.97 0.15
CA THR A 71 8.96 11.69 0.21
C THR A 71 8.17 10.61 -0.50
N LYS A 72 8.78 10.02 -1.52
CA LYS A 72 8.20 8.90 -2.28
C LYS A 72 9.11 7.69 -2.18
N ILE A 73 8.52 6.58 -1.72
CA ILE A 73 9.24 5.32 -1.55
C ILE A 73 8.51 4.24 -2.35
N TYR A 74 9.23 3.62 -3.28
CA TYR A 74 8.79 2.40 -3.92
C TYR A 74 9.19 1.22 -3.04
N LEU A 75 8.24 0.73 -2.25
CA LEU A 75 8.43 -0.39 -1.33
C LEU A 75 8.27 -1.70 -2.09
N THR A 76 9.24 -2.60 -1.97
CA THR A 76 9.17 -3.93 -2.57
C THR A 76 9.65 -5.01 -1.61
N ALA A 77 9.31 -6.26 -1.92
CA ALA A 77 9.88 -7.47 -1.35
C ALA A 77 9.66 -8.62 -2.34
N SER A 78 10.44 -9.69 -2.24
CA SER A 78 10.21 -10.88 -3.06
C SER A 78 8.81 -11.45 -2.83
N PRO A 79 8.18 -12.06 -3.86
CA PRO A 79 6.88 -12.71 -3.69
C PRO A 79 6.89 -13.77 -2.58
N GLU A 80 8.00 -14.48 -2.44
CA GLU A 80 8.22 -15.53 -1.44
C GLU A 80 8.20 -14.92 -0.02
N ALA A 81 8.98 -13.87 0.24
CA ALA A 81 9.00 -13.19 1.54
C ALA A 81 7.62 -12.60 1.90
N ARG A 82 6.88 -12.07 0.91
CA ARG A 82 5.50 -11.58 1.13
C ARG A 82 4.53 -12.71 1.46
N ALA A 83 4.67 -13.87 0.80
CA ALA A 83 3.85 -15.06 1.08
C ALA A 83 4.11 -15.58 2.49
N GLU A 84 5.36 -15.69 2.93
CA GLU A 84 5.74 -16.10 4.28
C GLU A 84 5.17 -15.15 5.34
N ARG A 85 5.29 -13.83 5.14
CA ARG A 85 4.70 -12.82 6.05
C ARG A 85 3.19 -12.97 6.13
N ARG A 86 2.53 -13.25 5.01
CA ARG A 86 1.08 -13.43 4.97
C ARG A 86 0.63 -14.70 5.68
N VAL A 87 1.33 -15.83 5.47
CA VAL A 87 1.08 -17.07 6.21
C VAL A 87 1.18 -16.82 7.71
N LYS A 88 2.26 -16.17 8.17
CA LYS A 88 2.45 -15.84 9.58
C LYS A 88 1.28 -15.02 10.14
N GLN A 89 0.86 -13.97 9.44
CA GLN A 89 -0.28 -13.14 9.85
C GLN A 89 -1.60 -13.92 9.95
N LEU A 90 -1.83 -14.87 9.05
CA LEU A 90 -3.04 -15.70 9.08
C LEU A 90 -2.99 -16.71 10.24
N MET A 91 -1.83 -17.32 10.46
CA MET A 91 -1.63 -18.27 11.58
C MET A 91 -1.79 -17.58 12.94
N GLU A 92 -1.29 -16.35 13.10
CA GLU A 92 -1.49 -15.54 14.32
C GLU A 92 -2.97 -15.24 14.61
N LYS A 93 -3.81 -15.24 13.56
CA LYS A 93 -5.27 -15.10 13.66
C LYS A 93 -6.01 -16.45 13.81
N GLY A 94 -5.28 -17.56 13.97
CA GLY A 94 -5.85 -18.90 14.07
C GLY A 94 -6.42 -19.45 12.74
N LEU A 95 -6.05 -18.88 11.59
CA LEU A 95 -6.48 -19.33 10.27
C LEU A 95 -5.43 -20.23 9.64
N CYS A 96 -5.88 -21.32 9.00
CA CYS A 96 -5.00 -22.16 8.18
C CYS A 96 -4.68 -21.43 6.86
N ALA A 97 -3.42 -21.51 6.43
CA ALA A 97 -2.96 -20.89 5.20
C ALA A 97 -2.05 -21.86 4.42
N ASN A 98 -2.24 -21.94 3.10
CA ASN A 98 -1.38 -22.66 2.20
C ASN A 98 -0.45 -21.67 1.51
N ILE A 99 0.87 -21.82 1.70
CA ILE A 99 1.87 -20.88 1.20
C ILE A 99 1.90 -20.85 -0.34
N ASP A 100 1.71 -21.98 -1.01
CA ASP A 100 1.75 -22.07 -2.47
C ASP A 100 0.59 -21.32 -3.09
N THR A 101 -0.62 -21.46 -2.49
CA THR A 101 -1.80 -20.72 -2.93
C THR A 101 -1.58 -19.21 -2.77
N ILE A 102 -1.11 -18.78 -1.61
CA ILE A 102 -0.84 -17.36 -1.33
C ILE A 102 0.21 -16.80 -2.27
N LEU A 103 1.27 -17.56 -2.54
CA LEU A 103 2.33 -17.17 -3.46
C LEU A 103 1.81 -17.00 -4.89
N GLN A 104 0.96 -17.90 -5.35
CA GLN A 104 0.30 -17.79 -6.66
C GLN A 104 -0.59 -16.56 -6.75
N ASP A 105 -1.42 -16.30 -5.73
CA ASP A 105 -2.31 -15.13 -5.68
C ASP A 105 -1.51 -13.82 -5.72
N ILE A 106 -0.39 -13.74 -4.96
CA ILE A 106 0.52 -12.60 -4.97
C ILE A 106 1.09 -12.39 -6.39
N LYS A 107 1.62 -13.42 -7.03
CA LYS A 107 2.20 -13.33 -8.38
C LYS A 107 1.18 -12.92 -9.43
N GLN A 108 -0.04 -13.47 -9.37
CA GLN A 108 -1.13 -13.11 -10.28
C GLN A 108 -1.56 -11.64 -10.11
N ARG A 109 -1.67 -11.18 -8.86
CA ARG A 109 -2.02 -9.80 -8.54
C ARG A 109 -0.93 -8.82 -9.03
N ASP A 110 0.34 -9.12 -8.77
CA ASP A 110 1.45 -8.29 -9.21
C ASP A 110 1.49 -8.19 -10.75
N ALA A 111 1.29 -9.30 -11.44
CA ALA A 111 1.22 -9.30 -12.90
C ALA A 111 0.07 -8.44 -13.41
N ARG A 112 -1.12 -8.54 -12.79
CA ARG A 112 -2.28 -7.70 -13.11
C ARG A 112 -2.00 -6.22 -12.84
N ASP A 113 -1.46 -5.90 -11.67
CA ASP A 113 -1.18 -4.53 -11.26
C ASP A 113 -0.12 -3.87 -12.15
N SER A 114 0.88 -4.62 -12.62
CA SER A 114 1.93 -4.13 -13.52
C SER A 114 1.46 -4.00 -14.98
N ALA A 115 0.54 -4.85 -15.43
CA ALA A 115 0.03 -4.86 -16.80
C ALA A 115 -1.09 -3.84 -17.06
N ARG A 116 -1.52 -3.06 -16.06
CA ARG A 116 -2.58 -2.06 -16.24
C ARG A 116 -2.18 -0.99 -17.24
N SER A 117 -3.11 -0.59 -18.07
CA SER A 117 -2.96 0.61 -18.92
C SER A 117 -3.13 1.92 -18.15
N VAL A 118 -3.81 1.85 -16.99
CA VAL A 118 -4.06 3.00 -16.10
C VAL A 118 -3.38 2.75 -14.76
N ALA A 119 -2.49 3.65 -14.36
CA ALA A 119 -1.74 3.59 -13.11
C ALA A 119 -1.05 2.22 -12.88
N PRO A 120 -0.16 1.77 -13.78
CA PRO A 120 0.56 0.52 -13.60
C PRO A 120 1.43 0.57 -12.34
N LEU A 121 1.62 -0.59 -11.71
CA LEU A 121 2.57 -0.72 -10.60
C LEU A 121 4.00 -0.65 -11.16
N GLN A 122 4.63 0.50 -11.03
CA GLN A 122 6.01 0.72 -11.48
C GLN A 122 6.74 1.72 -10.59
N LYS A 123 8.06 1.59 -10.53
CA LYS A 123 8.91 2.57 -9.86
C LYS A 123 9.07 3.81 -10.74
N PHE A 124 8.72 4.97 -10.23
CA PHE A 124 8.97 6.26 -10.87
C PHE A 124 10.37 6.79 -10.54
N ALA A 125 10.88 7.71 -11.37
CA ALA A 125 12.25 8.22 -11.26
C ALA A 125 12.48 8.96 -9.93
N ASP A 126 11.46 9.64 -9.42
CA ASP A 126 11.46 10.43 -8.18
C ASP A 126 11.15 9.59 -6.92
N ALA A 127 10.95 8.29 -7.06
CA ALA A 127 10.73 7.39 -5.94
C ALA A 127 12.01 6.62 -5.57
N SER A 128 12.40 6.66 -4.31
CA SER A 128 13.50 5.86 -3.78
C SER A 128 13.07 4.39 -3.63
N LEU A 129 13.90 3.46 -4.07
CA LEU A 129 13.66 2.03 -3.91
C LEU A 129 13.97 1.60 -2.46
N LEU A 130 13.06 0.85 -1.85
CA LEU A 130 13.29 0.15 -0.59
C LEU A 130 12.87 -1.32 -0.73
N ASP A 131 13.84 -2.19 -0.85
CA ASP A 131 13.63 -3.63 -0.82
C ASP A 131 13.64 -4.12 0.64
N THR A 132 12.52 -4.68 1.06
CA THR A 132 12.32 -5.17 2.43
C THR A 132 12.39 -6.70 2.52
N THR A 133 12.86 -7.40 1.49
CA THR A 133 12.87 -8.87 1.42
C THR A 133 13.47 -9.50 2.68
N VAL A 134 14.58 -8.96 3.16
CA VAL A 134 15.31 -9.48 4.33
C VAL A 134 15.23 -8.57 5.56
N LEU A 135 14.46 -7.48 5.51
CA LEU A 135 14.33 -6.55 6.61
C LEU A 135 13.22 -6.96 7.57
N SER A 136 13.45 -6.72 8.85
CA SER A 136 12.39 -6.67 9.86
C SER A 136 11.50 -5.44 9.67
N ILE A 137 10.38 -5.40 10.39
CA ILE A 137 9.48 -4.24 10.35
C ILE A 137 10.20 -2.99 10.87
N ASP A 138 10.91 -3.11 11.99
CA ASP A 138 11.62 -1.98 12.61
C ASP A 138 12.72 -1.42 11.70
N GLU A 139 13.51 -2.30 11.08
CA GLU A 139 14.52 -1.88 10.09
C GLU A 139 13.90 -1.19 8.87
N ALA A 140 12.76 -1.68 8.40
CA ALA A 140 12.05 -1.03 7.28
C ALA A 140 11.53 0.35 7.69
N VAL A 141 10.96 0.49 8.89
CA VAL A 141 10.51 1.77 9.45
C VAL A 141 11.67 2.75 9.57
N ASP A 142 12.79 2.33 10.15
CA ASP A 142 14.00 3.14 10.29
C ASP A 142 14.51 3.64 8.92
N GLN A 143 14.49 2.79 7.91
CA GLN A 143 14.86 3.15 6.54
C GLN A 143 13.91 4.21 5.93
N VAL A 144 12.61 4.10 6.20
CA VAL A 144 11.62 5.09 5.76
C VAL A 144 11.86 6.43 6.46
N LEU A 145 12.03 6.42 7.78
CA LEU A 145 12.25 7.63 8.58
C LEU A 145 13.54 8.36 8.17
N LYS A 146 14.64 7.64 7.92
CA LYS A 146 15.89 8.23 7.40
C LYS A 146 15.67 8.95 6.08
N ARG A 147 14.92 8.36 5.15
CA ARG A 147 14.62 8.99 3.85
C ARG A 147 13.75 10.24 4.01
N TYR A 148 12.74 10.17 4.88
CA TYR A 148 11.89 11.32 5.19
C TYR A 148 12.69 12.48 5.78
N GLN A 149 13.53 12.21 6.78
CA GLN A 149 14.38 13.22 7.40
C GLN A 149 15.35 13.87 6.41
N SER A 150 15.94 13.05 5.51
CA SER A 150 16.85 13.56 4.47
C SER A 150 16.13 14.43 3.43
N ALA A 151 14.86 14.17 3.13
CA ALA A 151 14.07 14.99 2.21
C ALA A 151 13.67 16.34 2.85
N GLY A 152 13.31 16.34 4.14
CA GLY A 152 12.92 17.56 4.86
C GLY A 152 14.07 18.55 5.13
N THR A 153 15.33 18.13 5.01
CA THR A 153 16.49 19.01 5.17
C THR A 153 16.80 19.86 3.92
N HIS A 154 16.09 19.65 2.81
CA HIS A 154 16.24 20.44 1.58
C HIS A 154 15.23 21.59 1.45
N GLU A 155 14.25 21.71 2.33
CA GLU A 155 13.28 22.81 2.34
C GLU A 155 13.49 23.74 3.55
N ALA A 156 14.64 24.41 3.60
CA ALA A 156 14.78 25.64 4.38
C ALA A 156 15.52 26.66 3.48
N PRO A 157 14.80 27.66 2.92
CA PRO A 157 15.46 28.87 2.44
C PRO A 157 15.91 29.75 3.59
#